data_d99d63a4510b0cc30dcad07ef241c391
#
_entry.id   d99d63a4510b0cc30dcad07ef241c391
#
_cell.length_a   1.000
_cell.length_b   1.000
_cell.length_c   1.000
_cell.angle_alpha   90.00
_cell.angle_beta   90.00
_cell.angle_gamma   90.00
#
_symmetry.space_group_name_H-M   'P 1'
#
loop_
_entity.id
_entity.type
_entity.pdbx_description
1 polymer ?
#
loop_
_entity_poly.entity_id
_entity_poly.type
_entity_poly.pdbx_seq_one_letter_code
_entity_poly.pdbx_strand_id
1 'polypeptide(L)'
;ADRFALTSIGIDGENRDQVCQTPKPEIIVPEGMIIVTSEKHYRERRLVAEIMEIDDHRTALGRLVIARAKTSGKVLLSGPADTAGLKSLIRHMKDFGVRTTLVDGALSRLSRASTTVTEAMVLATGAAVSGNIRELVRRTRYVCDLIDLEEVDEVLQERLDAIQQGVWAVGPEGECIDLKLPSVFMLEKSGTDLLQYGHRIFIAGAVSDKVFQFLRVQKQTVEL
;
A
#
# COMPACT_ATOMS: atom_id res chain seq x y z
N ALA A 1 -20.17 12.70 -18.74
CA ALA A 1 -19.38 13.13 -17.60
C ALA A 1 -18.64 11.92 -17.08
N ASP A 2 -17.31 12.04 -16.87
CA ASP A 2 -16.53 10.97 -16.33
C ASP A 2 -16.99 10.64 -14.91
N ARG A 3 -17.22 9.37 -14.66
CA ARG A 3 -17.64 8.91 -13.33
C ARG A 3 -16.39 8.62 -12.51
N PHE A 4 -16.29 9.33 -11.39
CA PHE A 4 -15.23 9.13 -10.41
C PHE A 4 -15.75 8.35 -9.21
N ALA A 5 -14.90 7.50 -8.66
CA ALA A 5 -15.08 6.91 -7.35
C ALA A 5 -13.96 7.37 -6.40
N LEU A 6 -14.27 7.47 -5.13
CA LEU A 6 -13.35 7.85 -4.07
C LEU A 6 -13.39 6.81 -2.96
N THR A 7 -12.23 6.31 -2.58
CA THR A 7 -12.02 5.37 -1.45
C THR A 7 -10.71 5.66 -0.75
N SER A 8 -10.36 4.85 0.25
CA SER A 8 -9.08 4.94 0.96
C SER A 8 -8.44 3.58 1.13
N ILE A 9 -7.15 3.53 1.36
CA ILE A 9 -6.47 2.35 1.91
C ILE A 9 -6.55 2.44 3.45
N GLY A 10 -7.40 1.63 4.06
CA GLY A 10 -7.69 1.70 5.48
C GLY A 10 -8.64 2.85 5.84
N ILE A 11 -8.26 3.74 6.74
CA ILE A 11 -9.12 4.86 7.21
C ILE A 11 -8.47 6.18 6.83
N ASP A 12 -9.23 7.09 6.25
CA ASP A 12 -8.82 8.46 5.98
C ASP A 12 -9.98 9.46 6.07
N GLY A 13 -9.66 10.77 6.09
CA GLY A 13 -10.63 11.84 6.21
C GLY A 13 -10.85 12.31 7.65
N GLU A 14 -10.02 11.88 8.60
CA GLU A 14 -10.03 12.35 9.98
C GLU A 14 -9.58 13.83 10.04
N ASN A 15 -10.16 14.57 10.98
CA ASN A 15 -9.87 16.01 11.17
C ASN A 15 -8.44 16.28 11.67
N ARG A 16 -7.76 15.26 12.18
CA ARG A 16 -6.38 15.34 12.68
C ARG A 16 -5.58 14.13 12.26
N ASP A 17 -4.34 14.36 11.91
CA ASP A 17 -3.37 13.29 11.72
C ASP A 17 -3.13 12.56 13.04
N GLN A 18 -3.24 11.23 13.06
CA GLN A 18 -3.08 10.44 14.28
C GLN A 18 -1.64 10.42 14.79
N VAL A 19 -0.66 10.67 13.93
CA VAL A 19 0.78 10.66 14.27
C VAL A 19 1.25 12.05 14.70
N CYS A 20 0.93 13.08 13.90
CA CYS A 20 1.44 14.43 14.11
C CYS A 20 0.45 15.35 14.82
N GLN A 21 -0.80 14.93 15.05
CA GLN A 21 -1.89 15.71 15.65
C GLN A 21 -2.18 17.05 14.92
N THR A 22 -1.69 17.20 13.69
CA THR A 22 -1.92 18.37 12.86
C THR A 22 -3.32 18.34 12.25
N PRO A 23 -3.98 19.51 12.07
CA PRO A 23 -5.25 19.57 11.34
C PRO A 23 -5.06 19.07 9.91
N LYS A 24 -5.93 18.13 9.48
CA LYS A 24 -6.00 17.68 8.09
C LYS A 24 -7.14 18.41 7.38
N PRO A 25 -6.99 18.72 6.06
CA PRO A 25 -8.12 19.15 5.26
C PRO A 25 -9.20 18.07 5.26
N GLU A 26 -10.44 18.47 5.48
CA GLU A 26 -11.56 17.55 5.41
C GLU A 26 -11.87 17.20 3.95
N ILE A 27 -12.24 15.95 3.71
CA ILE A 27 -12.65 15.50 2.38
C ILE A 27 -14.08 15.95 2.12
N ILE A 28 -14.26 16.83 1.14
CA ILE A 28 -15.57 17.26 0.65
C ILE A 28 -15.87 16.50 -0.64
N VAL A 29 -16.88 15.66 -0.58
CA VAL A 29 -17.35 14.88 -1.73
C VAL A 29 -18.38 15.71 -2.49
N PRO A 30 -18.20 15.96 -3.80
CA PRO A 30 -19.19 16.63 -4.62
C PRO A 30 -20.39 15.72 -4.93
N GLU A 31 -21.52 16.34 -5.29
CA GLU A 31 -22.68 15.62 -5.79
C GLU A 31 -22.34 14.76 -7.02
N GLY A 32 -22.93 13.58 -7.10
CA GLY A 32 -22.75 12.63 -8.19
C GLY A 32 -21.55 11.70 -8.04
N MET A 33 -20.59 12.00 -7.14
CA MET A 33 -19.42 11.16 -6.91
C MET A 33 -19.81 9.84 -6.24
N ILE A 34 -19.18 8.75 -6.66
CA ILE A 34 -19.31 7.46 -5.99
C ILE A 34 -18.28 7.41 -4.87
N ILE A 35 -18.70 7.01 -3.68
CA ILE A 35 -17.84 6.81 -2.52
C ILE A 35 -17.89 5.35 -2.09
N VAL A 36 -16.75 4.85 -1.65
CA VAL A 36 -16.66 3.56 -0.96
C VAL A 36 -16.12 3.79 0.43
N THR A 37 -16.91 3.38 1.42
CA THR A 37 -16.55 3.51 2.83
C THR A 37 -17.17 2.40 3.66
N SER A 38 -16.77 2.25 4.93
CA SER A 38 -17.37 1.26 5.83
C SER A 38 -18.78 1.64 6.27
N GLU A 39 -19.57 0.66 6.71
CA GLU A 39 -20.91 0.88 7.27
C GLU A 39 -20.90 1.91 8.41
N LYS A 40 -19.87 1.88 9.26
CA LYS A 40 -19.72 2.85 10.35
C LYS A 40 -19.60 4.27 9.82
N HIS A 41 -18.64 4.53 8.96
CA HIS A 41 -18.39 5.86 8.42
C HIS A 41 -19.52 6.32 7.48
N TYR A 42 -20.19 5.40 6.80
CA TYR A 42 -21.39 5.72 6.03
C TYR A 42 -22.52 6.27 6.93
N ARG A 43 -22.70 5.74 8.14
CA ARG A 43 -23.69 6.25 9.11
C ARG A 43 -23.32 7.63 9.65
N GLU A 44 -22.03 7.93 9.80
CA GLU A 44 -21.48 9.18 10.33
C GLU A 44 -21.35 10.30 9.26
N ARG A 45 -21.68 10.01 8.01
CA ARG A 45 -21.56 10.97 6.90
C ARG A 45 -22.41 12.21 7.08
N ARG A 46 -21.93 13.33 6.55
CA ARG A 46 -22.62 14.62 6.52
C ARG A 46 -22.96 15.02 5.09
N LEU A 47 -23.60 14.11 4.36
CA LEU A 47 -24.14 14.28 3.02
C LEU A 47 -25.29 13.28 2.81
N VAL A 48 -26.15 13.55 1.85
CA VAL A 48 -27.15 12.59 1.40
C VAL A 48 -26.50 11.68 0.37
N ALA A 49 -26.61 10.37 0.53
CA ALA A 49 -26.10 9.40 -0.43
C ALA A 49 -27.05 8.23 -0.58
N GLU A 50 -27.14 7.73 -1.79
CA GLU A 50 -27.90 6.54 -2.15
C GLU A 50 -26.95 5.34 -2.15
N ILE A 51 -27.30 4.30 -1.38
CA ILE A 51 -26.56 3.03 -1.41
C ILE A 51 -26.81 2.37 -2.76
N MET A 52 -25.74 2.07 -3.46
CA MET A 52 -25.76 1.30 -4.71
C MET A 52 -25.57 -0.17 -4.42
N GLU A 53 -24.64 -0.51 -3.51
CA GLU A 53 -24.32 -1.87 -3.11
C GLU A 53 -23.66 -1.90 -1.74
N ILE A 54 -23.77 -3.04 -1.06
CA ILE A 54 -23.00 -3.36 0.14
C ILE A 54 -22.16 -4.59 -0.19
N ASP A 55 -20.85 -4.38 -0.25
CA ASP A 55 -19.87 -5.43 -0.52
C ASP A 55 -19.75 -6.37 0.68
N ASP A 56 -19.63 -7.65 0.44
CA ASP A 56 -19.44 -8.66 1.47
C ASP A 56 -18.05 -8.62 2.13
N HIS A 57 -17.12 -7.84 1.57
CA HIS A 57 -15.81 -7.63 2.16
C HIS A 57 -15.93 -6.95 3.52
N ARG A 58 -15.46 -7.65 4.57
CA ARG A 58 -15.53 -7.16 5.94
C ARG A 58 -14.24 -6.49 6.36
N THR A 59 -14.37 -5.28 6.86
CA THR A 59 -13.31 -4.55 7.54
C THR A 59 -13.54 -4.55 9.05
N ALA A 60 -12.58 -4.06 9.83
CA ALA A 60 -12.77 -3.85 11.28
C ALA A 60 -13.92 -2.87 11.61
N LEU A 61 -14.38 -2.07 10.63
CA LEU A 61 -15.43 -1.06 10.76
C LEU A 61 -16.76 -1.47 10.11
N GLY A 62 -16.94 -2.75 9.82
CA GLY A 62 -18.11 -3.31 9.13
C GLY A 62 -17.84 -3.60 7.65
N ARG A 63 -18.92 -3.88 6.90
CA ARG A 63 -18.85 -4.11 5.46
C ARG A 63 -18.56 -2.80 4.72
N LEU A 64 -18.10 -2.91 3.48
CA LEU A 64 -17.96 -1.77 2.60
C LEU A 64 -19.29 -1.40 1.97
N VAL A 65 -19.58 -0.11 1.93
CA VAL A 65 -20.77 0.47 1.32
C VAL A 65 -20.33 1.27 0.11
N ILE A 66 -20.86 0.93 -1.04
CA ILE A 66 -20.72 1.66 -2.29
C ILE A 66 -21.94 2.55 -2.41
N ALA A 67 -21.74 3.87 -2.44
CA ALA A 67 -22.85 4.81 -2.46
C ALA A 67 -22.56 5.98 -3.39
N ARG A 68 -23.64 6.55 -3.97
CA ARG A 68 -23.57 7.78 -4.78
C ARG A 68 -24.01 8.98 -3.97
N ALA A 69 -23.18 9.98 -3.88
CA ALA A 69 -23.50 11.24 -3.24
C ALA A 69 -24.64 11.95 -4.01
N LYS A 70 -25.71 12.32 -3.32
CA LYS A 70 -26.84 13.10 -3.86
C LYS A 70 -26.74 14.59 -3.49
N THR A 71 -25.92 14.91 -2.51
CA THR A 71 -25.56 16.28 -2.16
C THR A 71 -24.07 16.36 -1.88
N SER A 72 -23.46 17.51 -2.07
CA SER A 72 -22.09 17.74 -1.61
C SER A 72 -22.04 17.71 -0.08
N GLY A 73 -20.94 17.18 0.47
CA GLY A 73 -20.75 17.12 1.91
C GLY A 73 -19.52 16.30 2.33
N LYS A 74 -19.41 16.08 3.64
CA LYS A 74 -18.25 15.43 4.25
C LYS A 74 -18.52 13.95 4.53
N VAL A 75 -17.49 13.12 4.36
CA VAL A 75 -17.50 11.72 4.72
C VAL A 75 -16.09 11.27 5.11
N LEU A 76 -16.01 10.39 6.08
CA LEU A 76 -14.80 9.64 6.36
C LEU A 76 -14.71 8.46 5.38
N LEU A 77 -13.55 8.27 4.80
CA LEU A 77 -13.30 7.18 3.89
C LEU A 77 -12.65 5.99 4.63
N SER A 78 -13.06 4.82 4.30
CA SER A 78 -12.41 3.58 4.72
C SER A 78 -12.60 2.52 3.66
N GLY A 79 -11.52 1.94 3.22
CA GLY A 79 -11.50 0.92 2.20
C GLY A 79 -10.82 -0.35 2.69
N PRO A 80 -10.55 -1.29 1.77
CA PRO A 80 -9.80 -2.50 2.08
C PRO A 80 -8.45 -2.18 2.71
N ALA A 81 -8.04 -3.01 3.67
CA ALA A 81 -6.74 -2.85 4.33
C ALA A 81 -5.60 -3.53 3.57
N ASP A 82 -5.94 -4.39 2.62
CA ASP A 82 -5.00 -5.18 1.83
C ASP A 82 -5.11 -4.88 0.34
N THR A 83 -4.04 -5.23 -0.37
CA THR A 83 -3.89 -4.98 -1.82
C THR A 83 -4.88 -5.75 -2.67
N ALA A 84 -5.13 -7.01 -2.31
CA ALA A 84 -6.02 -7.87 -3.09
C ALA A 84 -7.46 -7.36 -3.05
N GLY A 85 -7.92 -6.97 -1.85
CA GLY A 85 -9.23 -6.35 -1.65
C GLY A 85 -9.36 -5.04 -2.41
N LEU A 86 -8.32 -4.17 -2.37
CA LEU A 86 -8.34 -2.91 -3.11
C LEU A 86 -8.38 -3.14 -4.63
N LYS A 87 -7.59 -4.08 -5.15
CA LYS A 87 -7.58 -4.46 -6.56
C LYS A 87 -8.94 -5.01 -7.03
N SER A 88 -9.56 -5.83 -6.19
CA SER A 88 -10.92 -6.34 -6.43
C SER A 88 -11.95 -5.22 -6.45
N LEU A 89 -11.91 -4.32 -5.46
CA LEU A 89 -12.79 -3.16 -5.39
C LEU A 89 -12.66 -2.25 -6.62
N ILE A 90 -11.44 -1.88 -7.02
CA ILE A 90 -11.22 -1.04 -8.20
C ILE A 90 -11.79 -1.70 -9.46
N ARG A 91 -11.63 -3.03 -9.59
CA ARG A 91 -12.21 -3.77 -10.71
C ARG A 91 -13.73 -3.73 -10.68
N HIS A 92 -14.32 -3.92 -9.51
CA HIS A 92 -15.76 -3.88 -9.31
C HIS A 92 -16.37 -2.49 -9.58
N MET A 93 -15.63 -1.42 -9.33
CA MET A 93 -16.09 -0.05 -9.66
C MET A 93 -16.37 0.14 -11.15
N LYS A 94 -15.71 -0.63 -12.03
CA LYS A 94 -15.98 -0.58 -13.49
C LYS A 94 -17.40 -0.98 -13.82
N ASP A 95 -18.01 -1.88 -13.05
CA ASP A 95 -19.39 -2.35 -13.25
C ASP A 95 -20.42 -1.23 -13.01
N PHE A 96 -20.07 -0.24 -12.19
CA PHE A 96 -20.84 0.99 -11.97
C PHE A 96 -20.54 2.08 -12.99
N GLY A 97 -19.73 1.78 -14.01
CA GLY A 97 -19.32 2.73 -15.05
C GLY A 97 -18.31 3.78 -14.55
N VAL A 98 -17.57 3.48 -13.47
CA VAL A 98 -16.48 4.31 -12.99
C VAL A 98 -15.30 4.18 -13.94
N ARG A 99 -14.75 5.32 -14.35
CA ARG A 99 -13.53 5.40 -15.18
C ARG A 99 -12.28 5.61 -14.35
N THR A 100 -12.41 6.38 -13.28
CA THR A 100 -11.25 6.72 -12.44
C THR A 100 -11.62 6.52 -10.98
N THR A 101 -10.89 5.67 -10.30
CA THR A 101 -10.97 5.47 -8.85
C THR A 101 -9.83 6.21 -8.19
N LEU A 102 -10.14 7.19 -7.36
CA LEU A 102 -9.18 7.90 -6.52
C LEU A 102 -9.05 7.14 -5.20
N VAL A 103 -7.85 6.75 -4.87
CA VAL A 103 -7.55 6.07 -3.61
C VAL A 103 -6.74 7.01 -2.73
N ASP A 104 -7.36 7.53 -1.68
CA ASP A 104 -6.66 8.32 -0.68
C ASP A 104 -5.91 7.38 0.27
N GLY A 105 -4.68 7.70 0.59
CA GLY A 105 -3.86 6.81 1.39
C GLY A 105 -2.73 7.53 2.11
N ALA A 106 -2.46 7.11 3.34
CA ALA A 106 -1.35 7.64 4.11
C ALA A 106 -0.02 7.07 3.60
N LEU A 107 0.95 7.97 3.44
CA LEU A 107 2.33 7.65 3.06
C LEU A 107 2.99 6.62 4.01
N SER A 108 2.55 6.57 5.26
CA SER A 108 3.02 5.59 6.26
C SER A 108 2.70 4.14 5.91
N ARG A 109 1.80 3.92 4.95
CA ARG A 109 1.47 2.60 4.40
C ARG A 109 2.13 2.39 3.05
N LEU A 110 3.42 2.73 2.94
CA LEU A 110 4.30 2.46 1.80
C LEU A 110 4.32 0.96 1.46
N SER A 111 3.16 0.42 1.14
CA SER A 111 3.13 -0.88 0.51
C SER A 111 3.38 -0.68 -0.98
N ARG A 112 4.27 -1.43 -1.56
CA ARG A 112 4.40 -1.59 -3.03
C ARG A 112 3.04 -1.87 -3.68
N ALA A 113 2.09 -2.28 -2.88
CA ALA A 113 0.69 -2.45 -3.20
C ALA A 113 0.04 -1.26 -3.91
N SER A 114 0.45 -0.03 -3.63
CA SER A 114 -0.12 1.13 -4.32
C SER A 114 0.29 1.20 -5.79
N THR A 115 1.55 0.90 -6.12
CA THR A 115 2.05 0.92 -7.51
C THR A 115 1.55 -0.26 -8.33
N THR A 116 1.36 -1.43 -7.73
CA THR A 116 0.82 -2.62 -8.40
C THR A 116 -0.69 -2.58 -8.62
N VAL A 117 -1.40 -1.66 -7.98
CA VAL A 117 -2.86 -1.55 -8.01
C VAL A 117 -3.33 -0.32 -8.75
N THR A 118 -2.54 0.74 -8.77
CA THR A 118 -2.88 2.03 -9.36
C THR A 118 -2.05 2.32 -10.61
N GLU A 119 -2.69 2.89 -11.62
CA GLU A 119 -2.04 3.27 -12.89
C GLU A 119 -1.17 4.52 -12.74
N ALA A 120 -1.41 5.34 -11.70
CA ALA A 120 -0.66 6.54 -11.41
C ALA A 120 -0.73 6.88 -9.92
N MET A 121 0.27 7.60 -9.42
CA MET A 121 0.34 8.07 -8.04
C MET A 121 0.67 9.56 -7.99
N VAL A 122 0.04 10.27 -7.06
CA VAL A 122 0.40 11.64 -6.70
C VAL A 122 1.01 11.61 -5.29
N LEU A 123 2.31 11.86 -5.21
CA LEU A 123 3.03 11.95 -3.94
C LEU A 123 3.01 13.39 -3.45
N ALA A 124 2.29 13.66 -2.35
CA ALA A 124 2.28 14.95 -1.70
C ALA A 124 3.24 14.95 -0.49
N THR A 125 4.08 15.96 -0.39
CA THR A 125 4.99 16.14 0.74
C THR A 125 4.99 17.59 1.21
N GLY A 126 5.42 17.83 2.45
CA GLY A 126 5.44 19.18 3.01
C GLY A 126 5.86 19.22 4.48
N ALA A 127 5.70 20.38 5.11
CA ALA A 127 6.15 20.63 6.49
C ALA A 127 5.50 19.72 7.53
N ALA A 128 4.35 19.10 7.23
CA ALA A 128 3.73 18.07 8.08
C ALA A 128 4.60 16.80 8.21
N VAL A 129 5.40 16.47 7.19
CA VAL A 129 6.33 15.34 7.24
C VAL A 129 7.59 15.69 8.02
N SER A 130 8.12 16.90 7.84
CA SER A 130 9.25 17.44 8.61
C SER A 130 9.35 18.95 8.43
N GLY A 131 9.55 19.69 9.54
CA GLY A 131 9.87 21.10 9.51
C GLY A 131 11.32 21.39 9.06
N ASN A 132 12.19 20.39 9.04
CA ASN A 132 13.55 20.49 8.56
C ASN A 132 13.61 20.12 7.07
N ILE A 133 13.96 21.07 6.21
CA ILE A 133 13.99 20.91 4.76
C ILE A 133 14.91 19.77 4.31
N ARG A 134 16.10 19.64 4.90
CA ARG A 134 17.04 18.57 4.55
C ARG A 134 16.45 17.19 4.84
N GLU A 135 15.82 17.04 6.00
CA GLU A 135 15.16 15.82 6.41
C GLU A 135 13.92 15.54 5.54
N LEU A 136 13.15 16.57 5.22
CA LEU A 136 11.99 16.46 4.31
C LEU A 136 12.43 15.92 2.95
N VAL A 137 13.45 16.53 2.35
CA VAL A 137 14.00 16.09 1.05
C VAL A 137 14.52 14.65 1.11
N ARG A 138 15.25 14.30 2.19
CA ARG A 138 15.78 12.95 2.38
C ARG A 138 14.66 11.91 2.43
N ARG A 139 13.61 12.18 3.21
CA ARG A 139 12.47 11.27 3.34
C ARG A 139 11.67 11.16 2.04
N THR A 140 11.44 12.28 1.37
CA THR A 140 10.71 12.28 0.10
C THR A 140 11.48 11.52 -0.98
N ARG A 141 12.81 11.77 -1.09
CA ARG A 141 13.66 11.04 -2.03
C ARG A 141 13.63 9.54 -1.77
N TYR A 142 13.74 9.12 -0.51
CA TYR A 142 13.66 7.70 -0.15
C TYR A 142 12.35 7.05 -0.64
N VAL A 143 11.23 7.76 -0.56
CA VAL A 143 9.95 7.26 -1.09
C VAL A 143 9.97 7.16 -2.61
N CYS A 144 10.51 8.17 -3.30
CA CYS A 144 10.68 8.12 -4.76
C CYS A 144 11.56 6.94 -5.16
N ASP A 145 12.71 6.76 -4.49
CA ASP A 145 13.63 5.66 -4.75
C ASP A 145 12.93 4.28 -4.57
N LEU A 146 12.00 4.17 -3.60
CA LEU A 146 11.20 2.94 -3.42
C LEU A 146 10.17 2.73 -4.53
N ILE A 147 9.60 3.81 -5.06
CA ILE A 147 8.63 3.75 -6.17
C ILE A 147 9.33 3.37 -7.47
N ASP A 148 10.53 3.89 -7.66
CA ASP A 148 11.35 3.69 -8.87
C ASP A 148 12.14 2.36 -8.87
N LEU A 149 11.94 1.50 -7.84
CA LEU A 149 12.54 0.15 -7.85
C LEU A 149 12.06 -0.63 -9.08
N GLU A 150 13.00 -1.27 -9.75
CA GLU A 150 12.72 -2.13 -10.89
C GLU A 150 11.80 -3.28 -10.48
N GLU A 151 10.82 -3.56 -11.33
CA GLU A 151 9.95 -4.71 -11.14
C GLU A 151 10.70 -5.99 -11.57
N VAL A 152 10.46 -7.05 -10.83
CA VAL A 152 10.94 -8.38 -11.18
C VAL A 152 10.18 -8.86 -12.41
N ASP A 153 10.84 -9.59 -13.32
CA ASP A 153 10.17 -10.17 -14.50
C ASP A 153 9.02 -11.10 -14.10
N GLU A 154 7.99 -11.16 -14.96
CA GLU A 154 6.72 -11.87 -14.66
C GLU A 154 6.95 -13.36 -14.29
N VAL A 155 7.92 -14.03 -14.95
CA VAL A 155 8.18 -15.46 -14.72
C VAL A 155 8.80 -15.69 -13.33
N LEU A 156 9.73 -14.83 -12.94
CA LEU A 156 10.32 -14.87 -11.61
C LEU A 156 9.31 -14.46 -10.55
N GLN A 157 8.49 -13.46 -10.82
CA GLN A 157 7.42 -13.02 -9.91
C GLN A 157 6.45 -14.15 -9.59
N GLU A 158 5.96 -14.90 -10.58
CA GLU A 158 5.07 -16.04 -10.35
C GLU A 158 5.70 -17.12 -9.43
N ARG A 159 7.01 -17.34 -9.58
CA ARG A 159 7.75 -18.28 -8.71
C ARG A 159 7.86 -17.75 -7.28
N LEU A 160 8.16 -16.47 -7.12
CA LEU A 160 8.32 -15.83 -5.83
C LEU A 160 6.98 -15.72 -5.08
N ASP A 161 5.89 -15.45 -5.78
CA ASP A 161 4.53 -15.35 -5.22
C ASP A 161 4.04 -16.68 -4.63
N ALA A 162 4.56 -17.80 -5.10
CA ALA A 162 4.28 -19.12 -4.53
C ALA A 162 4.97 -19.35 -3.16
N ILE A 163 5.97 -18.53 -2.82
CA ILE A 163 6.74 -18.65 -1.59
C ILE A 163 6.08 -17.87 -0.47
N GLN A 164 5.61 -18.54 0.56
CA GLN A 164 4.86 -17.92 1.66
C GLN A 164 5.72 -17.43 2.81
N GLN A 165 6.94 -17.96 3.00
CA GLN A 165 7.80 -17.60 4.12
C GLN A 165 9.26 -17.93 3.88
N GLY A 166 10.14 -17.28 4.65
CA GLY A 166 11.56 -17.61 4.73
C GLY A 166 12.45 -16.72 3.88
N VAL A 167 13.72 -17.05 3.86
CA VAL A 167 14.77 -16.39 3.09
C VAL A 167 15.28 -17.35 2.01
N TRP A 168 15.31 -16.87 0.78
CA TRP A 168 15.61 -17.66 -0.39
C TRP A 168 16.72 -16.99 -1.20
N ALA A 169 17.62 -17.76 -1.76
CA ALA A 169 18.52 -17.26 -2.80
C ALA A 169 17.83 -17.41 -4.16
N VAL A 170 18.07 -16.44 -5.04
CA VAL A 170 17.60 -16.45 -6.42
C VAL A 170 18.82 -16.55 -7.32
N GLY A 171 18.97 -17.66 -8.01
CA GLY A 171 20.09 -17.88 -8.90
C GLY A 171 19.94 -17.14 -10.24
N PRO A 172 20.97 -17.21 -11.10
CA PRO A 172 21.02 -16.46 -12.37
C PRO A 172 19.90 -16.81 -13.34
N GLU A 173 19.37 -18.03 -13.29
CA GLU A 173 18.29 -18.50 -14.16
C GLU A 173 16.90 -18.40 -13.48
N GLY A 174 16.83 -17.67 -12.35
CA GLY A 174 15.60 -17.50 -11.59
C GLY A 174 15.20 -18.73 -10.76
N GLU A 175 16.12 -19.66 -10.51
CA GLU A 175 15.89 -20.76 -9.58
C GLU A 175 15.83 -20.25 -8.14
N CYS A 176 14.83 -20.66 -7.38
CA CYS A 176 14.63 -20.28 -6.00
C CYS A 176 15.13 -21.37 -5.06
N ILE A 177 16.15 -21.07 -4.26
CA ILE A 177 16.82 -22.00 -3.36
C ILE A 177 16.50 -21.61 -1.91
N ASP A 178 15.82 -22.50 -1.18
CA ASP A 178 15.48 -22.27 0.22
C ASP A 178 16.74 -22.34 1.11
N LEU A 179 17.11 -21.22 1.73
CA LEU A 179 18.25 -21.14 2.64
C LEU A 179 17.97 -21.73 4.03
N LYS A 180 16.79 -22.33 4.23
CA LYS A 180 16.35 -22.93 5.49
C LYS A 180 16.31 -21.92 6.66
N LEU A 181 16.10 -20.66 6.35
CA LEU A 181 15.95 -19.57 7.29
C LEU A 181 14.49 -19.12 7.31
N PRO A 182 13.71 -19.51 8.33
CA PRO A 182 12.29 -19.20 8.41
C PRO A 182 12.02 -17.70 8.60
N SER A 183 13.04 -16.95 9.00
CA SER A 183 12.93 -15.50 9.23
C SER A 183 14.28 -14.81 9.13
N VAL A 184 14.29 -13.58 8.70
CA VAL A 184 15.45 -12.66 8.68
C VAL A 184 16.12 -12.48 10.04
N PHE A 185 15.39 -12.67 11.15
CA PHE A 185 15.96 -12.61 12.50
C PHE A 185 16.96 -13.72 12.80
N MET A 186 17.00 -14.75 11.99
CA MET A 186 17.95 -15.85 12.12
C MET A 186 19.25 -15.65 11.32
N LEU A 187 19.30 -14.65 10.45
CA LEU A 187 20.46 -14.37 9.57
C LEU A 187 21.76 -14.23 10.35
N GLU A 188 21.76 -13.46 11.43
CA GLU A 188 22.96 -13.22 12.24
C GLU A 188 23.45 -14.46 12.99
N LYS A 189 22.54 -15.40 13.27
CA LYS A 189 22.83 -16.59 14.10
C LYS A 189 23.18 -17.82 13.29
N SER A 190 22.78 -17.86 12.02
CA SER A 190 22.85 -19.09 11.23
C SER A 190 24.24 -19.38 10.68
N GLY A 191 25.13 -18.39 10.60
CA GLY A 191 26.42 -18.54 9.90
C GLY A 191 26.28 -18.92 8.43
N THR A 192 25.06 -18.87 7.89
CA THR A 192 24.77 -19.24 6.50
C THR A 192 25.37 -18.18 5.59
N ASP A 193 26.17 -18.61 4.64
CA ASP A 193 26.60 -17.77 3.54
C ASP A 193 25.42 -17.53 2.61
N LEU A 194 24.82 -16.35 2.71
CA LEU A 194 23.66 -15.99 1.89
C LEU A 194 24.00 -15.93 0.41
N LEU A 195 25.27 -15.73 0.09
CA LEU A 195 25.74 -15.45 -1.25
C LEU A 195 26.34 -16.67 -1.95
N GLN A 196 26.33 -17.84 -1.30
CA GLN A 196 26.84 -19.08 -1.89
C GLN A 196 26.12 -19.51 -3.17
N TYR A 197 24.88 -19.05 -3.35
CA TYR A 197 24.05 -19.38 -4.53
C TYR A 197 23.82 -18.20 -5.46
N GLY A 198 24.42 -17.03 -5.20
CA GLY A 198 24.27 -15.82 -6.01
C GLY A 198 24.13 -14.56 -5.17
N HIS A 199 23.91 -13.45 -5.86
CA HIS A 199 23.81 -12.12 -5.22
C HIS A 199 22.37 -11.64 -5.00
N ARG A 200 21.38 -12.41 -5.45
CA ARG A 200 19.95 -12.09 -5.32
C ARG A 200 19.35 -12.84 -4.15
N ILE A 201 18.66 -12.13 -3.29
CA ILE A 201 17.99 -12.69 -2.10
C ILE A 201 16.52 -12.28 -2.14
N PHE A 202 15.64 -13.25 -1.94
CA PHE A 202 14.23 -13.04 -1.75
C PHE A 202 13.84 -13.30 -0.29
N ILE A 203 13.09 -12.39 0.29
CA ILE A 203 12.59 -12.47 1.67
C ILE A 203 11.07 -12.46 1.65
N ALA A 204 10.46 -13.62 1.87
CA ALA A 204 9.03 -13.74 2.07
C ALA A 204 8.69 -13.37 3.53
N GLY A 205 8.54 -12.08 3.80
CA GLY A 205 8.25 -11.56 5.14
C GLY A 205 8.67 -10.10 5.33
N ALA A 206 8.68 -9.67 6.59
CA ALA A 206 9.06 -8.30 6.93
C ALA A 206 10.58 -8.11 6.86
N VAL A 207 11.02 -7.10 6.12
CA VAL A 207 12.41 -6.64 6.08
C VAL A 207 12.59 -5.58 7.16
N SER A 208 13.55 -5.77 8.06
CA SER A 208 13.85 -4.86 9.16
C SER A 208 15.17 -4.12 8.93
N ASP A 209 15.37 -2.99 9.66
CA ASP A 209 16.64 -2.26 9.64
C ASP A 209 17.87 -3.13 9.95
N LYS A 210 17.69 -4.17 10.76
CA LYS A 210 18.76 -5.14 11.07
C LYS A 210 19.21 -5.92 9.84
N VAL A 211 18.30 -6.27 8.94
CA VAL A 211 18.64 -6.94 7.68
C VAL A 211 19.51 -6.04 6.83
N PHE A 212 19.13 -4.77 6.68
CA PHE A 212 19.95 -3.81 5.94
C PHE A 212 21.32 -3.58 6.58
N GLN A 213 21.40 -3.52 7.93
CA GLN A 213 22.67 -3.42 8.62
C GLN A 213 23.53 -4.66 8.38
N PHE A 214 22.94 -5.85 8.45
CA PHE A 214 23.63 -7.10 8.16
C PHE A 214 24.16 -7.15 6.72
N LEU A 215 23.32 -6.80 5.73
CA LEU A 215 23.71 -6.79 4.32
C LEU A 215 24.79 -5.76 4.00
N ARG A 216 24.78 -4.58 4.66
CA ARG A 216 25.82 -3.55 4.51
C ARG A 216 27.21 -3.97 4.94
N VAL A 217 27.30 -4.92 5.86
CA VAL A 217 28.58 -5.47 6.36
C VAL A 217 29.15 -6.52 5.41
N GLN A 218 28.32 -7.06 4.50
CA GLN A 218 28.80 -7.99 3.48
C GLN A 218 29.74 -7.28 2.51
N LYS A 219 30.85 -7.94 2.15
CA LYS A 219 31.86 -7.40 1.22
C LYS A 219 31.42 -7.44 -0.25
N GLN A 220 30.29 -8.01 -0.54
CA GLN A 220 29.78 -8.23 -1.89
C GLN A 220 28.46 -7.42 -2.08
N THR A 221 28.20 -7.03 -3.31
CA THR A 221 26.92 -6.39 -3.66
C THR A 221 25.81 -7.43 -3.58
N VAL A 222 24.73 -7.07 -2.88
CA VAL A 222 23.53 -7.90 -2.73
C VAL A 222 22.37 -7.20 -3.40
N GLU A 223 21.64 -7.94 -4.22
CA GLU A 223 20.36 -7.53 -4.79
C GLU A 223 19.23 -8.14 -3.92
N LEU A 224 18.30 -7.32 -3.48
CA LEU A 224 17.23 -7.71 -2.53
C LEU A 224 15.87 -7.51 -3.19
#